data_3c7e979d2ee7f47463c4d7ffff46944f
#
_entry.id   3c7e979d2ee7f47463c4d7ffff46944f
#
_cell.length_a   1.000
_cell.length_b   1.000
_cell.length_c   1.000
_cell.angle_alpha   90.00
_cell.angle_beta   90.00
_cell.angle_gamma   90.00
#
_symmetry.space_group_name_H-M   'P 1'
#
loop_
_entity.id
_entity.type
_entity.pdbx_description
1 polymer ?
#
loop_
_entity_poly.entity_id
_entity_poly.type
_entity_poly.pdbx_seq_one_letter_code
_entity_poly.pdbx_strand_id
1 'polypeptide(L)'
;MGLPHCPNCRKNRVHQSRRQGLNEALWSLLCIYPFRCQLCAHRFLAFQWWWRRFISHDDLREYVRFPVRFQATFSGKQVSGAGTVVNLSQHGCAIETYTPIPPGELFHLKIYEPDGHSLYEIEAAAVVYIADRKYERTVGVEFVCIQEREMQRLVGVIEDLCTGTRYSRSMSRRTATGS
;
A
#
# COMPACT_ATOMS: atom_id res chain seq x y z
N MET A 1 2.71 9.92 25.09
CA MET A 1 3.74 9.10 24.42
C MET A 1 3.23 8.74 23.05
N GLY A 2 3.98 9.04 21.98
CA GLY A 2 3.63 8.75 20.58
C GLY A 2 3.88 7.31 20.17
N LEU A 3 3.51 6.98 18.91
CA LEU A 3 3.94 5.73 18.27
C LEU A 3 5.47 5.68 18.21
N PRO A 4 6.09 4.48 18.28
CA PRO A 4 7.53 4.36 18.17
C PRO A 4 8.01 4.86 16.81
N HIS A 5 9.25 5.38 16.74
CA HIS A 5 9.87 5.76 15.49
C HIS A 5 10.63 4.57 14.90
N CYS A 6 10.61 4.46 13.59
CA CYS A 6 11.39 3.43 12.90
C CYS A 6 12.90 3.67 13.13
N PRO A 7 13.67 2.69 13.63
CA PRO A 7 15.11 2.87 13.87
C PRO A 7 15.90 3.05 12.56
N ASN A 8 15.39 2.56 11.43
CA ASN A 8 16.06 2.66 10.14
C ASN A 8 15.86 4.01 9.46
N CYS A 9 14.61 4.44 9.24
CA CYS A 9 14.30 5.69 8.52
C CYS A 9 13.89 6.86 9.44
N ARG A 10 13.80 6.64 10.78
CA ARG A 10 13.43 7.59 11.82
C ARG A 10 12.03 8.20 11.70
N LYS A 11 11.20 7.71 10.77
CA LYS A 11 9.82 8.15 10.60
C LYS A 11 8.90 7.47 11.61
N ASN A 12 7.81 8.12 11.97
CA ASN A 12 6.81 7.61 12.92
C ASN A 12 5.65 6.85 12.25
N ARG A 13 5.79 6.49 10.99
CA ARG A 13 4.79 5.75 10.21
C ARG A 13 5.01 4.25 10.38
N VAL A 14 4.61 3.74 11.53
CA VAL A 14 4.78 2.34 11.90
C VAL A 14 3.42 1.71 12.22
N HIS A 15 3.27 0.47 11.84
CA HIS A 15 2.10 -0.36 12.16
C HIS A 15 2.53 -1.57 12.97
N GLN A 16 1.68 -2.01 13.89
CA GLN A 16 1.95 -3.22 14.67
C GLN A 16 1.83 -4.44 13.74
N SER A 17 2.90 -5.19 13.65
CA SER A 17 2.99 -6.37 12.80
C SER A 17 2.53 -7.63 13.57
N ARG A 18 2.13 -8.66 12.81
CA ARG A 18 1.76 -9.95 13.39
C ARG A 18 2.96 -10.58 14.11
N ARG A 19 2.72 -11.21 15.27
CA ARG A 19 3.74 -11.93 16.02
C ARG A 19 4.18 -13.15 15.23
N GLN A 20 5.50 -13.37 15.18
CA GLN A 20 6.11 -14.51 14.53
C GLN A 20 6.85 -15.34 15.58
N GLY A 21 6.35 -16.54 15.88
CA GLY A 21 6.98 -17.49 16.80
C GLY A 21 6.70 -17.25 18.29
N LEU A 22 7.13 -18.22 19.10
CA LEU A 22 6.92 -18.26 20.55
C LEU A 22 7.71 -17.16 21.29
N ASN A 23 8.89 -16.79 20.79
CA ASN A 23 9.72 -15.76 21.39
C ASN A 23 9.01 -14.40 21.44
N GLU A 24 8.33 -13.99 20.37
CA GLU A 24 7.59 -12.73 20.33
C GLU A 24 6.32 -12.77 21.21
N ALA A 25 5.74 -13.97 21.41
CA ALA A 25 4.66 -14.15 22.35
C ALA A 25 5.15 -13.91 23.79
N LEU A 26 6.34 -14.39 24.15
CA LEU A 26 6.98 -14.13 25.44
C LEU A 26 7.33 -12.65 25.63
N TRP A 27 7.91 -11.99 24.61
CA TRP A 27 8.22 -10.56 24.65
C TRP A 27 6.96 -9.69 24.86
N SER A 28 5.81 -10.18 24.41
CA SER A 28 4.55 -9.45 24.61
C SER A 28 4.09 -9.38 26.07
N LEU A 29 4.55 -10.30 26.91
CA LEU A 29 4.32 -10.26 28.37
C LEU A 29 5.07 -9.08 29.01
N LEU A 30 6.19 -8.66 28.40
CA LEU A 30 6.99 -7.50 28.78
C LEU A 30 6.57 -6.23 28.05
N CYS A 31 5.37 -6.21 27.45
CA CYS A 31 4.86 -5.08 26.64
C CYS A 31 5.75 -4.73 25.44
N ILE A 32 6.52 -5.68 24.91
CA ILE A 32 7.35 -5.53 23.72
C ILE A 32 6.61 -6.17 22.55
N TYR A 33 6.31 -5.36 21.51
CA TYR A 33 5.52 -5.77 20.34
C TYR A 33 6.31 -5.55 19.06
N PRO A 34 6.07 -6.40 18.04
CA PRO A 34 6.65 -6.18 16.71
C PRO A 34 5.92 -5.06 15.98
N PHE A 35 6.70 -4.19 15.39
CA PHE A 35 6.26 -3.12 14.50
C PHE A 35 6.93 -3.22 13.14
N ARG A 36 6.24 -2.76 12.11
CA ARG A 36 6.79 -2.61 10.76
C ARG A 36 6.60 -1.19 10.28
N CYS A 37 7.66 -0.61 9.73
CA CYS A 37 7.60 0.69 9.09
C CYS A 37 6.85 0.59 7.77
N GLN A 38 5.90 1.52 7.54
CA GLN A 38 5.10 1.58 6.32
C GLN A 38 5.84 2.27 5.16
N LEU A 39 7.05 2.80 5.41
CA LEU A 39 7.83 3.54 4.43
C LEU A 39 9.12 2.83 4.01
N CYS A 40 9.76 2.06 4.89
CA CYS A 40 11.00 1.33 4.57
C CYS A 40 10.91 -0.17 4.86
N ALA A 41 9.72 -0.69 5.15
CA ALA A 41 9.44 -2.08 5.47
C ALA A 41 10.22 -2.68 6.65
N HIS A 42 11.10 -1.90 7.31
CA HIS A 42 11.92 -2.36 8.42
C HIS A 42 11.03 -2.85 9.58
N ARG A 43 11.28 -4.09 10.01
CA ARG A 43 10.59 -4.72 11.14
C ARG A 43 11.45 -4.62 12.38
N PHE A 44 10.87 -4.19 13.50
CA PHE A 44 11.57 -4.00 14.78
C PHE A 44 10.65 -4.26 15.97
N LEU A 45 11.23 -4.48 17.12
CA LEU A 45 10.52 -4.61 18.39
C LEU A 45 10.55 -3.29 19.12
N ALA A 46 9.42 -2.88 19.71
CA ALA A 46 9.34 -1.69 20.52
C ALA A 46 8.45 -1.90 21.73
N PHE A 47 8.78 -1.20 22.82
CA PHE A 47 8.00 -1.21 24.05
C PHE A 47 6.72 -0.40 23.86
N GLN A 48 5.58 -0.96 24.24
CA GLN A 48 4.31 -0.29 24.22
C GLN A 48 3.49 -0.64 25.46
N TRP A 49 3.09 0.38 26.22
CA TRP A 49 2.31 0.17 27.44
C TRP A 49 0.94 -0.43 27.11
N TRP A 50 0.44 -1.37 27.93
CA TRP A 50 -0.72 -2.25 27.69
C TRP A 50 -2.06 -1.54 27.43
N TRP A 51 -2.28 -0.34 27.96
CA TRP A 51 -3.55 0.37 27.81
C TRP A 51 -3.83 0.91 26.39
N ARG A 52 -2.82 0.95 25.51
CA ARG A 52 -2.97 1.23 24.08
C ARG A 52 -3.23 -0.02 23.21
N ARG A 53 -3.50 -1.14 23.83
CA ARG A 53 -3.76 -2.45 23.21
C ARG A 53 -5.05 -2.51 22.37
N PHE A 54 -5.89 -1.46 22.45
CA PHE A 54 -7.16 -1.36 21.72
C PHE A 54 -7.06 -0.77 20.30
N ILE A 55 -5.86 -0.69 19.72
CA ILE A 55 -5.73 -0.42 18.29
C ILE A 55 -6.15 -1.72 17.59
N SER A 56 -7.30 -1.67 16.96
CA SER A 56 -8.07 -2.75 16.36
C SER A 56 -7.21 -3.88 15.79
N HIS A 57 -7.41 -5.07 16.34
CA HIS A 57 -6.85 -6.34 15.86
C HIS A 57 -7.40 -6.80 14.50
N ASP A 58 -8.29 -6.03 13.88
CA ASP A 58 -9.05 -6.46 12.70
C ASP A 58 -8.30 -6.33 11.37
N ASP A 59 -7.18 -5.62 11.32
CA ASP A 59 -6.39 -5.56 10.09
C ASP A 59 -5.17 -6.49 10.17
N LEU A 60 -5.34 -7.73 9.70
CA LEU A 60 -4.28 -8.74 9.57
C LEU A 60 -3.25 -8.39 8.48
N ARG A 61 -3.40 -7.25 7.83
CA ARG A 61 -2.55 -6.80 6.74
C ARG A 61 -1.22 -6.27 7.27
N GLU A 62 -0.16 -6.67 6.62
CA GLU A 62 1.19 -6.26 6.99
C GLU A 62 1.48 -4.80 6.63
N TYR A 63 0.80 -4.28 5.61
CA TYR A 63 0.94 -2.91 5.09
C TYR A 63 -0.40 -2.20 5.03
N VAL A 64 -0.40 -0.94 5.45
CA VAL A 64 -1.55 -0.05 5.32
C VAL A 64 -1.79 0.22 3.84
N ARG A 65 -3.05 0.16 3.42
CA ARG A 65 -3.48 0.49 2.06
C ARG A 65 -4.17 1.84 2.07
N PHE A 66 -3.72 2.72 1.19
CA PHE A 66 -4.27 4.06 1.05
C PHE A 66 -5.29 4.09 -0.08
N PRO A 67 -6.50 4.59 0.15
CA PRO A 67 -7.47 4.77 -0.91
C PRO A 67 -6.95 5.84 -1.88
N VAL A 68 -6.91 5.51 -3.16
CA VAL A 68 -6.47 6.38 -4.25
C VAL A 68 -7.38 6.19 -5.45
N ARG A 69 -7.26 7.05 -6.48
CA ARG A 69 -7.86 6.86 -7.79
C ARG A 69 -6.86 7.27 -8.86
N PHE A 70 -6.00 6.34 -9.24
CA PHE A 70 -4.98 6.53 -10.24
C PHE A 70 -5.31 5.71 -11.48
N GLN A 71 -5.09 6.28 -12.66
CA GLN A 71 -5.19 5.51 -13.90
C GLN A 71 -4.04 4.51 -13.98
N ALA A 72 -4.31 3.34 -14.53
CA ALA A 72 -3.29 2.33 -14.73
C ALA A 72 -3.46 1.62 -16.07
N THR A 73 -2.34 1.22 -16.65
CA THR A 73 -2.30 0.32 -17.80
C THR A 73 -1.44 -0.89 -17.43
N PHE A 74 -1.82 -2.03 -17.93
CA PHE A 74 -1.08 -3.27 -17.70
C PHE A 74 -0.91 -4.04 -19.00
N SER A 75 0.23 -4.72 -19.13
CA SER A 75 0.56 -5.55 -20.31
C SER A 75 1.35 -6.77 -19.87
N GLY A 76 0.85 -7.95 -20.17
CA GLY A 76 1.43 -9.26 -19.94
C GLY A 76 1.45 -10.10 -21.20
N LYS A 77 1.80 -11.39 -21.05
CA LYS A 77 1.84 -12.32 -22.20
C LYS A 77 0.44 -12.62 -22.74
N GLN A 78 -0.54 -12.74 -21.86
CA GLN A 78 -1.90 -13.17 -22.21
C GLN A 78 -2.93 -12.07 -21.94
N VAL A 79 -2.54 -10.97 -21.31
CA VAL A 79 -3.46 -9.91 -20.90
C VAL A 79 -2.86 -8.55 -21.14
N SER A 80 -3.68 -7.63 -21.67
CA SER A 80 -3.37 -6.21 -21.73
C SER A 80 -4.65 -5.41 -21.54
N GLY A 81 -4.54 -4.26 -20.91
CA GLY A 81 -5.71 -3.44 -20.63
C GLY A 81 -5.40 -2.21 -19.79
N ALA A 82 -6.47 -1.58 -19.36
CA ALA A 82 -6.44 -0.42 -18.49
C ALA A 82 -7.40 -0.61 -17.31
N GLY A 83 -7.18 0.15 -16.26
CA GLY A 83 -8.02 0.14 -15.07
C GLY A 83 -7.73 1.32 -14.18
N THR A 84 -8.38 1.33 -13.02
CA THR A 84 -8.19 2.35 -11.99
C THR A 84 -7.64 1.71 -10.73
N VAL A 85 -6.50 2.15 -10.25
CA VAL A 85 -5.97 1.79 -8.94
C VAL A 85 -6.84 2.46 -7.88
N VAL A 86 -7.48 1.67 -7.02
CA VAL A 86 -8.41 2.16 -5.98
C VAL A 86 -7.80 2.13 -4.59
N ASN A 87 -6.75 1.35 -4.41
CA ASN A 87 -5.91 1.42 -3.21
C ASN A 87 -4.46 1.09 -3.54
N LEU A 88 -3.55 1.64 -2.76
CA LEU A 88 -2.11 1.53 -2.97
C LEU A 88 -1.41 1.28 -1.64
N SER A 89 -0.41 0.40 -1.65
CA SER A 89 0.51 0.15 -0.56
C SER A 89 1.93 -0.02 -1.11
N GLN A 90 2.91 -0.15 -0.23
CA GLN A 90 4.30 -0.33 -0.64
C GLN A 90 4.54 -1.60 -1.48
N HIS A 91 3.76 -2.66 -1.27
CA HIS A 91 3.98 -3.96 -1.92
C HIS A 91 2.89 -4.37 -2.89
N GLY A 92 1.92 -3.50 -3.15
CA GLY A 92 0.86 -3.85 -4.08
C GLY A 92 -0.26 -2.83 -4.13
N CYS A 93 -1.21 -3.09 -5.00
CA CYS A 93 -2.37 -2.26 -5.20
C CYS A 93 -3.63 -3.10 -5.49
N ALA A 94 -4.79 -2.46 -5.52
CA ALA A 94 -5.98 -3.05 -6.09
C ALA A 94 -6.41 -2.22 -7.31
N ILE A 95 -6.73 -2.93 -8.38
CA ILE A 95 -7.12 -2.35 -9.68
C ILE A 95 -8.56 -2.73 -9.98
N GLU A 96 -9.41 -1.75 -10.24
CA GLU A 96 -10.72 -1.94 -10.85
C GLU A 96 -10.56 -1.95 -12.36
N THR A 97 -11.01 -3.03 -13.01
CA THR A 97 -10.90 -3.21 -14.46
C THR A 97 -12.03 -4.10 -14.99
N TYR A 98 -12.38 -3.90 -16.26
CA TYR A 98 -13.28 -4.77 -17.01
C TYR A 98 -12.54 -5.92 -17.72
N THR A 99 -11.21 -5.81 -17.85
CA THR A 99 -10.39 -6.82 -18.49
C THR A 99 -10.23 -8.02 -17.55
N PRO A 100 -10.59 -9.24 -17.98
CA PRO A 100 -10.37 -10.44 -17.19
C PRO A 100 -8.87 -10.73 -17.09
N ILE A 101 -8.35 -10.78 -15.88
CA ILE A 101 -6.96 -11.10 -15.59
C ILE A 101 -6.93 -12.42 -14.83
N PRO A 102 -6.28 -13.46 -15.33
CA PRO A 102 -6.18 -14.74 -14.62
C PRO A 102 -5.42 -14.64 -13.30
N PRO A 103 -5.78 -15.43 -12.26
CA PRO A 103 -4.97 -15.54 -11.06
C PRO A 103 -3.55 -16.02 -11.37
N GLY A 104 -2.55 -15.40 -10.73
CA GLY A 104 -1.14 -15.73 -10.93
C GLY A 104 -0.51 -15.17 -12.20
N GLU A 105 -1.27 -14.48 -13.06
CA GLU A 105 -0.71 -13.81 -14.25
C GLU A 105 0.32 -12.75 -13.83
N LEU A 106 1.45 -12.73 -14.55
CA LEU A 106 2.50 -11.72 -14.40
C LEU A 106 2.40 -10.71 -15.53
N PHE A 107 2.42 -9.44 -15.19
CA PHE A 107 2.35 -8.35 -16.17
C PHE A 107 3.16 -7.12 -15.72
N HIS A 108 3.51 -6.29 -16.67
CA HIS A 108 4.03 -4.95 -16.44
C HIS A 108 2.85 -4.03 -16.05
N LEU A 109 3.03 -3.24 -15.02
CA LEU A 109 2.01 -2.30 -14.54
C LEU A 109 2.57 -0.88 -14.57
N LYS A 110 1.85 0.03 -15.21
CA LYS A 110 2.14 1.47 -15.21
C LYS A 110 1.02 2.20 -14.52
N ILE A 111 1.34 3.00 -13.52
CA ILE A 111 0.39 3.77 -12.71
C ILE A 111 0.63 5.25 -12.96
N TYR A 112 -0.42 6.00 -13.28
CA TYR A 112 -0.40 7.42 -13.58
C TYR A 112 -1.08 8.19 -12.46
N GLU A 113 -0.41 9.19 -11.90
CA GLU A 113 -1.03 10.11 -10.97
C GLU A 113 -2.01 11.07 -11.68
N PRO A 114 -2.97 11.67 -10.94
CA PRO A 114 -3.95 12.57 -11.52
C PRO A 114 -3.40 13.84 -12.19
N ASP A 115 -2.17 14.22 -11.84
CA ASP A 115 -1.45 15.35 -12.44
C ASP A 115 -0.85 15.03 -13.81
N GLY A 116 -0.85 13.75 -14.18
CA GLY A 116 -0.33 13.25 -15.46
C GLY A 116 1.19 13.29 -15.61
N HIS A 117 1.91 13.80 -14.61
CA HIS A 117 3.37 13.94 -14.66
C HIS A 117 4.14 12.79 -14.02
N SER A 118 3.51 12.02 -13.16
CA SER A 118 4.16 10.94 -12.43
C SER A 118 3.71 9.59 -12.97
N LEU A 119 4.65 8.84 -13.49
CA LEU A 119 4.48 7.46 -13.94
C LEU A 119 5.28 6.55 -13.02
N TYR A 120 4.62 5.56 -12.44
CA TYR A 120 5.28 4.46 -11.71
C TYR A 120 5.24 3.23 -12.60
N GLU A 121 6.41 2.64 -12.82
CA GLU A 121 6.55 1.44 -13.64
C GLU A 121 6.98 0.26 -12.76
N ILE A 122 6.12 -0.74 -12.70
CA ILE A 122 6.36 -2.00 -12.01
C ILE A 122 6.63 -3.05 -13.08
N GLU A 123 7.87 -3.57 -13.11
CA GLU A 123 8.34 -4.50 -14.14
C GLU A 123 7.64 -5.85 -14.08
N ALA A 124 7.32 -6.32 -12.88
CA ALA A 124 6.53 -7.54 -12.70
C ALA A 124 5.56 -7.38 -11.54
N ALA A 125 4.28 -7.52 -11.85
CA ALA A 125 3.18 -7.51 -10.90
C ALA A 125 2.39 -8.81 -11.04
N ALA A 126 2.03 -9.43 -9.92
CA ALA A 126 1.30 -10.70 -9.88
C ALA A 126 -0.11 -10.52 -9.33
N VAL A 127 -1.09 -11.18 -9.93
CA VAL A 127 -2.45 -11.23 -9.40
C VAL A 127 -2.53 -12.19 -8.22
N VAL A 128 -2.87 -11.66 -7.05
CA VAL A 128 -3.00 -12.45 -5.82
C VAL A 128 -4.45 -12.61 -5.34
N TYR A 129 -5.35 -11.79 -5.84
CA TYR A 129 -6.75 -11.82 -5.42
C TYR A 129 -7.67 -11.21 -6.48
N ILE A 130 -8.84 -11.82 -6.68
CA ILE A 130 -9.90 -11.32 -7.56
C ILE A 130 -11.20 -11.28 -6.78
N ALA A 131 -11.87 -10.10 -6.78
CA ALA A 131 -13.24 -9.96 -6.29
C ALA A 131 -14.12 -9.51 -7.45
N ASP A 132 -15.05 -10.38 -7.83
CA ASP A 132 -16.05 -10.06 -8.83
C ASP A 132 -17.23 -9.31 -8.18
N ARG A 133 -17.47 -8.09 -8.63
CA ARG A 133 -18.73 -7.37 -8.45
C ARG A 133 -19.42 -7.30 -9.81
N LYS A 134 -20.73 -7.42 -9.84
CA LYS A 134 -21.66 -7.64 -10.97
C LYS A 134 -21.27 -7.03 -12.34
N TYR A 135 -20.41 -6.01 -12.39
CA TYR A 135 -19.94 -5.35 -13.62
C TYR A 135 -18.47 -4.88 -13.57
N GLU A 136 -17.83 -4.89 -12.41
CA GLU A 136 -16.43 -4.48 -12.24
C GLU A 136 -15.68 -5.51 -11.42
N ARG A 137 -14.46 -5.83 -11.85
CA ARG A 137 -13.56 -6.71 -11.12
C ARG A 137 -12.55 -5.90 -10.37
N THR A 138 -12.43 -6.18 -9.07
CA THR A 138 -11.32 -5.67 -8.28
C THR A 138 -10.23 -6.73 -8.21
N VAL A 139 -9.08 -6.44 -8.76
CA VAL A 139 -7.93 -7.34 -8.84
C VAL A 139 -6.87 -6.87 -7.87
N GLY A 140 -6.55 -7.70 -6.88
CA GLY A 140 -5.42 -7.45 -5.97
C GLY A 140 -4.12 -7.86 -6.63
N VAL A 141 -3.16 -6.95 -6.65
CA VAL A 141 -1.87 -7.09 -7.35
C VAL A 141 -0.74 -6.92 -6.35
N GLU A 142 0.22 -7.85 -6.37
CA GLU A 142 1.46 -7.77 -5.62
C GLU A 142 2.60 -7.33 -6.55
N PHE A 143 3.45 -6.42 -6.10
CA PHE A 143 4.64 -5.98 -6.82
C PHE A 143 5.76 -6.99 -6.60
N VAL A 144 6.10 -7.75 -7.64
CA VAL A 144 7.12 -8.79 -7.60
C VAL A 144 8.50 -8.24 -7.92
N CYS A 145 8.58 -7.35 -8.91
CA CYS A 145 9.81 -6.69 -9.30
C CYS A 145 9.54 -5.22 -9.58
N ILE A 146 10.23 -4.36 -8.86
CA ILE A 146 10.19 -2.90 -9.03
C ILE A 146 11.61 -2.36 -8.89
N GLN A 147 12.01 -1.46 -9.77
CA GLN A 147 13.32 -0.82 -9.70
C GLN A 147 13.43 0.06 -8.44
N GLU A 148 14.60 0.13 -7.85
CA GLU A 148 14.86 0.90 -6.63
C GLU A 148 14.42 2.36 -6.76
N ARG A 149 14.67 2.99 -7.91
CA ARG A 149 14.25 4.36 -8.21
C ARG A 149 12.72 4.52 -8.15
N GLU A 150 11.98 3.58 -8.75
CA GLU A 150 10.51 3.60 -8.77
C GLU A 150 9.95 3.30 -7.38
N MET A 151 10.59 2.41 -6.63
CA MET A 151 10.24 2.13 -5.24
C MET A 151 10.39 3.39 -4.38
N GLN A 152 11.48 4.15 -4.52
CA GLN A 152 11.69 5.40 -3.77
C GLN A 152 10.62 6.45 -4.10
N ARG A 153 10.23 6.56 -5.37
CA ARG A 153 9.15 7.45 -5.80
C ARG A 153 7.80 7.02 -5.20
N LEU A 154 7.49 5.73 -5.25
CA LEU A 154 6.28 5.15 -4.67
C LEU A 154 6.20 5.41 -3.15
N VAL A 155 7.31 5.22 -2.43
CA VAL A 155 7.41 5.53 -1.00
C VAL A 155 7.15 7.01 -0.73
N GLY A 156 7.65 7.90 -1.58
CA GLY A 156 7.39 9.35 -1.49
C GLY A 156 5.90 9.66 -1.60
N VAL A 157 5.19 9.05 -2.55
CA VAL A 157 3.74 9.22 -2.69
C VAL A 157 2.98 8.66 -1.48
N ILE A 158 3.36 7.49 -0.99
CA ILE A 158 2.77 6.92 0.21
C ILE A 158 2.99 7.86 1.42
N GLU A 159 4.15 8.48 1.54
CA GLU A 159 4.42 9.47 2.59
C GLU A 159 3.53 10.71 2.45
N ASP A 160 3.36 11.23 1.24
CA ASP A 160 2.47 12.36 0.94
C ASP A 160 0.99 12.01 1.25
N LEU A 161 0.54 10.80 0.91
CA LEU A 161 -0.79 10.28 1.27
C LEU A 161 -0.98 10.17 2.79
N CYS A 162 0.06 9.73 3.51
CA CYS A 162 0.05 9.66 4.97
C CYS A 162 -0.05 11.02 5.64
N THR A 163 0.56 12.06 5.04
CA THR A 163 0.60 13.41 5.62
C THR A 163 -0.56 14.28 5.15
N GLY A 164 -1.31 13.85 4.14
CA GLY A 164 -2.38 14.62 3.52
C GLY A 164 -1.90 15.84 2.72
N THR A 165 -0.60 15.97 2.47
CA THR A 165 0.01 17.21 1.98
C THR A 165 -0.30 17.50 0.51
N ARG A 166 -0.40 16.50 -0.34
CA ARG A 166 -0.70 16.66 -1.78
C ARG A 166 -2.16 16.42 -2.15
N TYR A 167 -2.81 15.47 -1.52
CA TYR A 167 -4.13 14.98 -1.96
C TYR A 167 -5.28 15.90 -1.58
N SER A 168 -5.16 16.67 -0.50
CA SER A 168 -6.15 17.70 -0.10
C SER A 168 -6.28 18.82 -1.15
N ARG A 169 -5.19 19.15 -1.87
CA ARG A 169 -5.20 20.21 -2.89
C ARG A 169 -5.91 19.83 -4.19
N SER A 170 -5.88 18.56 -4.59
CA SER A 170 -6.51 18.12 -5.86
C SER A 170 -8.02 17.95 -5.73
N MET A 171 -8.52 17.51 -4.57
CA MET A 171 -9.95 17.44 -4.29
C MET A 171 -10.60 18.83 -4.18
N SER A 172 -9.91 19.79 -3.56
CA SER A 172 -10.43 21.17 -3.40
C SER A 172 -10.57 21.92 -4.74
N ARG A 173 -9.78 21.59 -5.76
CA ARG A 173 -9.88 22.22 -7.08
C ARG A 173 -11.03 21.71 -7.95
N ARG A 174 -11.54 20.50 -7.70
CA ARG A 174 -12.66 19.94 -8.48
C ARG A 174 -14.03 20.42 -8.04
N THR A 175 -14.16 20.93 -6.81
CA THR A 175 -15.41 21.54 -6.31
C THR A 175 -15.56 23.02 -6.69
N ALA A 176 -14.51 23.66 -7.19
CA ALA A 176 -14.52 25.09 -7.55
C ALA A 176 -14.80 25.36 -9.04
N THR A 177 -14.92 24.33 -9.89
CA THR A 177 -15.18 24.49 -11.35
C THR A 177 -16.54 23.92 -11.79
N GLY A 178 -17.46 23.74 -10.86
CA GLY A 178 -18.85 23.33 -11.12
C GLY A 178 -19.85 24.39 -10.65
N SER A 179 -19.85 25.55 -11.27
CA SER A 179 -20.94 26.53 -11.24
C SER A 179 -21.05 27.21 -12.60
#